data_e61cc3bdebd75d023741438851e47eaf
#
_entry.id   e61cc3bdebd75d023741438851e47eaf
#
_cell.length_a   1.000
_cell.length_b   1.000
_cell.length_c   1.000
_cell.angle_alpha   90.00
_cell.angle_beta   90.00
_cell.angle_gamma   90.00
#
_symmetry.space_group_name_H-M   'P 1'
#
loop_
_entity.id
_entity.type
_entity.pdbx_description
1 polymer ?
#
loop_
_entity_poly.entity_id
_entity_poly.type
_entity_poly.pdbx_seq_one_letter_code
_entity_poly.pdbx_strand_id
1 'polypeptide(L)'
;IKVSLDAAAIFNSYHGPNWKNGNFWRLSTENPVNSYPFLIPVDRLDMEDEYTKTALEDAELQRSVIGGKYLVGGNNNNNPNYLRNPYGDLYLGGYANTMDRMAHINVGIDVDFSWLTEGLSFKTYFGTDNYNKYTTTQNNSYASYEPAFGDDGTIRIANIYGSNDFVGSQTMTDTGFYRRLGWNNALSY
;
A
#
# COMPACT_ATOMS: atom_id res chain seq x y z
N ILE A 1 31.27 34.95 21.16
CA ILE A 1 30.01 34.51 20.57
C ILE A 1 30.21 33.11 20.01
N LYS A 2 29.36 32.16 20.36
CA LYS A 2 29.34 30.80 19.83
C LYS A 2 27.98 30.57 19.20
N VAL A 3 27.95 30.03 17.99
CA VAL A 3 26.74 29.62 17.30
C VAL A 3 26.77 28.11 17.15
N SER A 4 25.66 27.43 17.45
CA SER A 4 25.46 26.00 17.28
C SER A 4 24.25 25.74 16.38
N LEU A 5 24.38 24.77 15.50
CA LEU A 5 23.32 24.29 14.66
C LEU A 5 23.28 22.77 14.80
N ASP A 6 22.11 22.25 15.15
CA ASP A 6 21.81 20.83 15.14
C ASP A 6 20.60 20.60 14.24
N ALA A 7 20.74 19.75 13.24
CA ALA A 7 19.69 19.46 12.29
C ALA A 7 19.66 17.97 12.00
N ALA A 8 18.48 17.37 12.13
CA ALA A 8 18.22 15.98 11.78
C ALA A 8 16.96 15.88 10.92
N ALA A 9 16.99 15.02 9.93
CA ALA A 9 15.83 14.73 9.10
C ALA A 9 15.70 13.22 8.89
N ILE A 10 14.47 12.71 9.01
CA ILE A 10 14.12 11.32 8.77
C ILE A 10 13.06 11.29 7.68
N PHE A 11 13.31 10.49 6.66
CA PHE A 11 12.38 10.26 5.56
C PHE A 11 12.13 8.77 5.45
N ASN A 12 10.91 8.34 5.74
CA ASN A 12 10.46 6.98 5.54
C ASN A 12 9.48 6.96 4.36
N SER A 13 9.69 6.05 3.44
CA SER A 13 8.80 5.82 2.32
C SER A 13 8.51 4.33 2.24
N TYR A 14 7.24 3.98 2.20
CA TYR A 14 6.76 2.62 1.99
C TYR A 14 5.87 2.60 0.77
N HIS A 15 6.12 1.64 -0.10
CA HIS A 15 5.27 1.31 -1.24
C HIS A 15 4.97 -0.18 -1.20
N GLY A 16 3.71 -0.53 -1.30
CA GLY A 16 3.29 -1.93 -1.27
C GLY A 16 1.87 -2.10 -1.81
N PRO A 17 1.41 -3.35 -1.90
CA PRO A 17 0.04 -3.64 -2.31
C PRO A 17 -0.96 -3.03 -1.34
N ASN A 18 -2.14 -2.67 -1.86
CA ASN A 18 -3.21 -2.08 -1.08
C ASN A 18 -4.02 -3.16 -0.36
N TRP A 19 -3.43 -3.78 0.62
CA TRP A 19 -4.15 -4.71 1.48
C TRP A 19 -4.43 -4.12 2.85
N LYS A 20 -5.65 -4.32 3.28
CA LYS A 20 -5.99 -4.10 4.68
C LYS A 20 -5.35 -5.24 5.48
N ASN A 21 -4.51 -4.87 6.44
CA ASN A 21 -3.85 -5.80 7.35
C ASN A 21 -4.82 -6.89 7.84
N GLY A 22 -4.42 -8.15 7.68
CA GLY A 22 -5.18 -9.32 8.07
C GLY A 22 -5.93 -10.03 6.93
N ASN A 23 -6.37 -9.33 5.88
CA ASN A 23 -7.11 -9.99 4.79
C ASN A 23 -6.25 -10.97 3.98
N PHE A 24 -4.98 -10.65 3.75
CA PHE A 24 -4.09 -11.55 3.02
C PHE A 24 -3.84 -12.85 3.79
N TRP A 25 -3.53 -12.77 5.06
CA TRP A 25 -3.35 -13.95 5.91
C TRP A 25 -4.61 -14.77 6.00
N ARG A 26 -5.76 -14.12 6.16
CA ARG A 26 -7.05 -14.78 6.17
C ARG A 26 -7.32 -15.51 4.86
N LEU A 27 -7.17 -14.83 3.72
CA LEU A 27 -7.41 -15.43 2.40
C LEU A 27 -6.46 -16.59 2.08
N SER A 28 -5.20 -16.49 2.51
CA SER A 28 -4.23 -17.57 2.30
C SER A 28 -4.41 -18.76 3.25
N THR A 29 -5.01 -18.54 4.42
CA THR A 29 -5.24 -19.59 5.43
C THR A 29 -6.64 -20.19 5.40
N GLU A 30 -7.65 -19.43 4.99
CA GLU A 30 -9.04 -19.92 4.90
C GLU A 30 -9.33 -20.75 3.64
N ASN A 31 -8.48 -20.66 2.61
CA ASN A 31 -8.60 -21.50 1.44
C ASN A 31 -7.89 -22.85 1.67
N PRO A 32 -8.63 -23.96 1.77
CA PRO A 32 -8.02 -25.29 1.83
C PRO A 32 -7.18 -25.55 0.58
N VAL A 33 -5.99 -26.09 0.77
CA VAL A 33 -5.00 -26.36 -0.31
C VAL A 33 -5.58 -27.25 -1.43
N ASN A 34 -6.60 -28.01 -1.12
CA ASN A 34 -7.27 -28.97 -2.00
C ASN A 34 -8.62 -28.50 -2.54
N SER A 35 -9.03 -27.23 -2.30
CA SER A 35 -10.33 -26.77 -2.76
C SER A 35 -10.35 -26.41 -4.24
N TYR A 36 -9.39 -25.60 -4.70
CA TYR A 36 -9.19 -25.24 -6.11
C TYR A 36 -7.83 -24.55 -6.30
N PRO A 37 -7.25 -24.58 -7.51
CA PRO A 37 -6.04 -23.84 -7.80
C PRO A 37 -6.32 -22.34 -7.84
N PHE A 38 -5.43 -21.49 -7.30
CA PHE A 38 -5.60 -20.03 -7.39
C PHE A 38 -5.40 -19.47 -8.80
N LEU A 39 -4.70 -20.20 -9.64
CA LEU A 39 -4.34 -19.81 -11.00
C LEU A 39 -4.51 -20.99 -11.94
N ILE A 40 -5.17 -20.77 -13.05
CA ILE A 40 -5.32 -21.75 -14.13
C ILE A 40 -4.53 -21.28 -15.34
N PRO A 41 -3.57 -22.08 -15.85
CA PRO A 41 -2.89 -21.76 -17.09
C PRO A 41 -3.86 -21.69 -18.26
N VAL A 42 -3.69 -20.70 -19.14
CA VAL A 42 -4.55 -20.48 -20.31
C VAL A 42 -4.56 -21.68 -21.25
N ASP A 43 -3.42 -22.36 -21.39
CA ASP A 43 -3.26 -23.55 -22.24
C ASP A 43 -4.01 -24.79 -21.74
N ARG A 44 -4.53 -24.73 -20.52
CA ARG A 44 -5.36 -25.79 -19.94
C ARG A 44 -6.86 -25.60 -20.17
N LEU A 45 -7.26 -24.43 -20.65
CA LEU A 45 -8.66 -24.13 -20.88
C LEU A 45 -9.16 -24.72 -22.19
N ASP A 46 -10.39 -25.17 -22.19
CA ASP A 46 -11.06 -25.73 -23.36
C ASP A 46 -11.41 -24.62 -24.36
N MET A 47 -10.68 -24.56 -25.47
CA MET A 47 -10.88 -23.59 -26.53
C MET A 47 -12.05 -23.95 -27.46
N GLU A 48 -12.65 -25.14 -27.33
CA GLU A 48 -13.84 -25.54 -28.09
C GLU A 48 -15.11 -25.01 -27.42
N ASP A 49 -15.05 -24.69 -26.13
CA ASP A 49 -16.17 -24.06 -25.42
C ASP A 49 -16.26 -22.56 -25.81
N GLU A 50 -17.39 -22.19 -26.43
CA GLU A 50 -17.59 -20.85 -26.97
C GLU A 50 -17.53 -19.74 -25.90
N TYR A 51 -18.06 -20.01 -24.70
CA TYR A 51 -18.01 -19.06 -23.59
C TYR A 51 -16.58 -18.84 -23.10
N THR A 52 -15.85 -19.92 -22.90
CA THR A 52 -14.42 -19.87 -22.53
C THR A 52 -13.60 -19.14 -23.58
N LYS A 53 -13.82 -19.46 -24.87
CA LYS A 53 -13.15 -18.80 -25.97
C LYS A 53 -13.44 -17.30 -26.01
N THR A 54 -14.70 -16.89 -25.88
CA THR A 54 -15.09 -15.47 -25.84
C THR A 54 -14.43 -14.74 -24.67
N ALA A 55 -14.39 -15.36 -23.48
CA ALA A 55 -13.71 -14.80 -22.32
C ALA A 55 -12.20 -14.65 -22.55
N LEU A 56 -11.58 -15.56 -23.29
CA LEU A 56 -10.16 -15.51 -23.63
C LEU A 56 -9.83 -14.44 -24.69
N GLU A 57 -10.76 -14.16 -25.57
CA GLU A 57 -10.59 -13.16 -26.64
C GLU A 57 -10.92 -11.74 -26.17
N ASP A 58 -11.61 -11.58 -25.05
CA ASP A 58 -11.95 -10.26 -24.50
C ASP A 58 -10.70 -9.53 -23.98
N ALA A 59 -10.32 -8.45 -24.66
CA ALA A 59 -9.14 -7.66 -24.32
C ALA A 59 -9.19 -7.05 -22.91
N GLU A 60 -10.38 -6.68 -22.42
CA GLU A 60 -10.54 -6.16 -21.06
C GLU A 60 -10.32 -7.26 -20.01
N LEU A 61 -10.79 -8.46 -20.29
CA LEU A 61 -10.61 -9.61 -19.40
C LEU A 61 -9.15 -10.09 -19.38
N GLN A 62 -8.43 -9.96 -20.49
CA GLN A 62 -7.00 -10.28 -20.58
C GLN A 62 -6.13 -9.45 -19.60
N ARG A 63 -6.59 -8.28 -19.18
CA ARG A 63 -5.87 -7.42 -18.23
C ARG A 63 -5.75 -8.05 -16.83
N SER A 64 -6.58 -9.03 -16.49
CA SER A 64 -6.49 -9.78 -15.22
C SER A 64 -5.69 -11.09 -15.33
N VAL A 65 -5.08 -11.36 -16.49
CA VAL A 65 -4.21 -12.53 -16.67
C VAL A 65 -2.82 -12.24 -16.12
N ILE A 66 -2.36 -13.06 -15.17
CA ILE A 66 -1.04 -12.93 -14.53
C ILE A 66 -0.13 -14.05 -15.06
N GLY A 67 0.90 -13.66 -15.83
CA GLY A 67 1.89 -14.62 -16.34
C GLY A 67 1.28 -15.75 -17.18
N GLY A 68 0.28 -15.45 -18.01
CA GLY A 68 -0.43 -16.44 -18.83
C GLY A 68 -1.36 -17.34 -18.04
N LYS A 69 -1.82 -16.91 -16.86
CA LYS A 69 -2.74 -17.68 -15.98
C LYS A 69 -3.91 -16.81 -15.56
N TYR A 70 -5.10 -17.39 -15.60
CA TYR A 70 -6.32 -16.78 -15.08
C TYR A 70 -6.43 -16.91 -13.56
N LEU A 71 -6.96 -15.88 -12.93
CA LEU A 71 -7.26 -15.86 -11.51
C LEU A 71 -8.54 -16.66 -11.24
N VAL A 72 -8.41 -17.72 -10.45
CA VAL A 72 -9.58 -18.47 -9.96
C VAL A 72 -10.15 -17.76 -8.74
N GLY A 73 -11.44 -17.53 -8.76
CA GLY A 73 -12.13 -16.88 -7.65
C GLY A 73 -13.59 -16.70 -7.97
N GLY A 74 -14.35 -16.27 -6.98
CA GLY A 74 -15.77 -16.06 -7.10
C GLY A 74 -16.23 -14.83 -6.32
N ASN A 75 -17.52 -14.65 -6.28
CA ASN A 75 -18.17 -13.62 -5.50
C ASN A 75 -18.55 -14.19 -4.13
N ASN A 76 -17.98 -13.66 -3.06
CA ASN A 76 -18.29 -14.05 -1.68
C ASN A 76 -19.79 -14.00 -1.34
N ASN A 77 -20.57 -13.18 -2.05
CA ASN A 77 -22.00 -13.03 -1.81
C ASN A 77 -22.82 -14.16 -2.46
N ASN A 78 -22.36 -14.71 -3.59
CA ASN A 78 -23.10 -15.65 -4.40
C ASN A 78 -22.53 -17.07 -4.33
N ASN A 79 -21.24 -17.21 -4.04
CA ASN A 79 -20.59 -18.50 -3.92
C ASN A 79 -19.54 -18.47 -2.82
N PRO A 80 -19.87 -18.87 -1.59
CA PRO A 80 -18.95 -18.85 -0.46
C PRO A 80 -17.77 -19.81 -0.61
N ASN A 81 -17.81 -20.72 -1.58
CA ASN A 81 -16.71 -21.65 -1.84
C ASN A 81 -15.57 -21.01 -2.65
N TYR A 82 -15.82 -19.85 -3.29
CA TYR A 82 -14.83 -19.14 -4.08
C TYR A 82 -14.56 -17.77 -3.46
N LEU A 83 -13.56 -17.70 -2.64
CA LEU A 83 -13.11 -16.46 -2.01
C LEU A 83 -12.35 -15.57 -3.01
N ARG A 84 -12.08 -14.32 -2.63
CA ARG A 84 -11.19 -13.45 -3.40
C ARG A 84 -9.83 -14.13 -3.60
N ASN A 85 -9.26 -13.92 -4.77
CA ASN A 85 -7.98 -14.51 -5.10
C ASN A 85 -6.83 -13.73 -4.45
N PRO A 86 -5.98 -14.35 -3.61
CA PRO A 86 -4.89 -13.63 -2.95
C PRO A 86 -3.84 -13.11 -3.93
N TYR A 87 -3.62 -13.76 -5.07
CA TYR A 87 -2.73 -13.25 -6.13
C TYR A 87 -3.32 -12.03 -6.81
N GLY A 88 -4.63 -12.02 -7.06
CA GLY A 88 -5.32 -10.85 -7.59
C GLY A 88 -5.22 -9.66 -6.65
N ASP A 89 -5.44 -9.86 -5.37
CA ASP A 89 -5.29 -8.79 -4.37
C ASP A 89 -3.85 -8.27 -4.29
N LEU A 90 -2.85 -9.15 -4.42
CA LEU A 90 -1.44 -8.78 -4.37
C LEU A 90 -0.99 -7.99 -5.60
N TYR A 91 -1.36 -8.44 -6.79
CA TYR A 91 -0.80 -7.91 -8.05
C TYR A 91 -1.71 -6.92 -8.75
N LEU A 92 -3.02 -7.02 -8.56
CA LEU A 92 -4.02 -6.22 -9.28
C LEU A 92 -4.87 -5.33 -8.38
N GLY A 93 -4.93 -5.59 -7.07
CA GLY A 93 -5.80 -4.89 -6.12
C GLY A 93 -5.44 -3.42 -5.85
N GLY A 94 -4.37 -2.92 -6.45
CA GLY A 94 -3.87 -1.57 -6.26
C GLY A 94 -2.69 -1.48 -5.29
N TYR A 95 -2.36 -0.27 -4.86
CA TYR A 95 -1.19 -0.02 -4.04
C TYR A 95 -1.47 0.95 -2.88
N ALA A 96 -0.59 0.94 -1.90
CA ALA A 96 -0.52 1.93 -0.84
C ALA A 96 0.88 2.55 -0.79
N ASN A 97 0.93 3.88 -0.81
CA ASN A 97 2.14 4.66 -0.59
C ASN A 97 2.02 5.39 0.74
N THR A 98 2.89 5.10 1.68
CA THR A 98 3.01 5.85 2.92
C THR A 98 4.29 6.65 2.89
N MET A 99 4.18 7.93 3.17
CA MET A 99 5.32 8.83 3.31
C MET A 99 5.29 9.47 4.69
N ASP A 100 6.41 9.36 5.39
CA ASP A 100 6.59 9.82 6.76
C ASP A 100 7.87 10.68 6.80
N ARG A 101 7.72 11.93 7.19
CA ARG A 101 8.81 12.91 7.20
C ARG A 101 8.88 13.60 8.54
N MET A 102 10.04 13.58 9.15
CA MET A 102 10.34 14.28 10.37
C MET A 102 11.58 15.15 10.17
N ALA A 103 11.51 16.38 10.57
CA ALA A 103 12.65 17.30 10.58
C ALA A 103 12.74 17.99 11.94
N HIS A 104 13.93 18.00 12.49
CA HIS A 104 14.29 18.62 13.75
C HIS A 104 15.45 19.58 13.52
N ILE A 105 15.29 20.84 13.88
CA ILE A 105 16.31 21.87 13.71
C ILE A 105 16.40 22.66 15.00
N ASN A 106 17.63 22.76 15.57
CA ASN A 106 17.94 23.59 16.69
C ASN A 106 19.04 24.56 16.31
N VAL A 107 18.83 25.81 16.64
CA VAL A 107 19.84 26.87 16.51
C VAL A 107 20.10 27.46 17.89
N GLY A 108 21.35 27.49 18.30
CA GLY A 108 21.78 28.07 19.55
C GLY A 108 22.76 29.23 19.32
N ILE A 109 22.64 30.28 20.12
CA ILE A 109 23.57 31.40 20.15
C ILE A 109 23.94 31.61 21.63
N ASP A 110 25.23 31.52 21.91
CA ASP A 110 25.83 31.83 23.21
C ASP A 110 26.68 33.07 23.08
N VAL A 111 26.37 34.06 23.89
CA VAL A 111 27.11 35.31 23.93
C VAL A 111 27.73 35.49 25.32
N ASP A 112 29.02 35.61 25.37
CA ASP A 112 29.76 35.96 26.56
C ASP A 112 29.88 37.48 26.68
N PHE A 113 29.36 38.04 27.77
CA PHE A 113 29.41 39.46 28.11
C PHE A 113 30.39 39.76 29.24
N SER A 114 31.39 38.89 29.48
CA SER A 114 32.41 39.07 30.54
C SER A 114 33.17 40.38 30.39
N TRP A 115 33.21 40.98 29.20
CA TRP A 115 33.77 42.29 28.95
C TRP A 115 32.98 43.43 29.58
N LEU A 116 31.69 43.24 29.86
CA LEU A 116 30.80 44.20 30.50
C LEU A 116 30.74 43.93 32.00
N THR A 117 30.56 42.68 32.40
CA THR A 117 30.50 42.24 33.78
C THR A 117 31.00 40.79 33.85
N GLU A 118 31.94 40.54 34.77
CA GLU A 118 32.53 39.22 34.96
C GLU A 118 31.43 38.16 35.26
N GLY A 119 31.45 37.05 34.51
CA GLY A 119 30.47 35.96 34.63
C GLY A 119 29.17 36.14 33.86
N LEU A 120 28.92 37.33 33.29
CA LEU A 120 27.67 37.56 32.53
C LEU A 120 27.67 36.83 31.19
N SER A 121 26.67 36.01 30.95
CA SER A 121 26.45 35.32 29.67
C SER A 121 24.98 35.25 29.31
N PHE A 122 24.70 35.27 28.01
CA PHE A 122 23.35 35.12 27.48
C PHE A 122 23.33 33.96 26.50
N LYS A 123 22.33 33.08 26.65
CA LYS A 123 22.11 31.96 25.76
C LYS A 123 20.69 31.99 25.22
N THR A 124 20.55 31.81 23.95
CA THR A 124 19.25 31.67 23.29
C THR A 124 19.27 30.44 22.40
N TYR A 125 18.19 29.65 22.48
CA TYR A 125 17.99 28.44 21.67
C TYR A 125 16.64 28.54 21.02
N PHE A 126 16.61 28.33 19.71
CA PHE A 126 15.42 28.18 18.93
C PHE A 126 15.37 26.77 18.35
N GLY A 127 14.28 26.06 18.59
CA GLY A 127 14.06 24.72 18.10
C GLY A 127 12.76 24.60 17.31
N THR A 128 12.76 23.80 16.27
CA THR A 128 11.56 23.46 15.51
C THR A 128 11.54 21.98 15.17
N ASP A 129 10.41 21.34 15.49
CA ASP A 129 10.08 19.98 15.07
C ASP A 129 8.95 20.06 14.07
N ASN A 130 9.12 19.42 12.92
CA ASN A 130 8.11 19.29 11.90
C ASN A 130 7.91 17.81 11.63
N TYR A 131 6.66 17.37 11.65
CA TYR A 131 6.26 16.02 11.27
C TYR A 131 5.15 16.09 10.25
N ASN A 132 5.25 15.26 9.23
CA ASN A 132 4.22 15.11 8.21
C ASN A 132 4.15 13.63 7.80
N LYS A 133 2.97 13.07 7.87
CA LYS A 133 2.67 11.71 7.42
C LYS A 133 1.43 11.73 6.54
N TYR A 134 1.46 10.98 5.46
CA TYR A 134 0.26 10.69 4.67
C TYR A 134 0.39 9.33 3.98
N THR A 135 -0.75 8.70 3.78
CA THR A 135 -0.87 7.46 3.01
C THR A 135 -1.80 7.70 1.84
N THR A 136 -1.34 7.46 0.64
CA THR A 136 -2.16 7.44 -0.57
C THR A 136 -2.42 6.00 -0.95
N THR A 137 -3.68 5.63 -1.09
CA THR A 137 -4.10 4.30 -1.53
C THR A 137 -4.80 4.39 -2.86
N GLN A 138 -4.51 3.46 -3.75
CA GLN A 138 -5.27 3.22 -4.97
C GLN A 138 -5.98 1.88 -4.82
N ASN A 139 -7.30 1.89 -5.00
CA ASN A 139 -8.12 0.69 -4.99
C ASN A 139 -8.47 0.33 -6.43
N ASN A 140 -8.03 -0.83 -6.86
CA ASN A 140 -8.40 -1.40 -8.15
C ASN A 140 -9.41 -2.53 -7.95
N SER A 141 -10.18 -2.81 -8.97
CA SER A 141 -10.93 -4.05 -9.09
C SER A 141 -10.41 -4.89 -10.24
N TYR A 142 -10.59 -6.19 -10.13
CA TYR A 142 -10.15 -7.16 -11.14
C TYR A 142 -11.18 -8.27 -11.29
N ALA A 143 -11.23 -8.85 -12.50
CA ALA A 143 -12.05 -10.00 -12.78
C ALA A 143 -11.41 -11.30 -12.25
N SER A 144 -12.25 -12.19 -11.75
CA SER A 144 -11.88 -13.56 -11.37
C SER A 144 -12.82 -14.56 -12.04
N TYR A 145 -12.36 -15.80 -12.17
CA TYR A 145 -13.00 -16.80 -13.01
C TYR A 145 -13.33 -18.05 -12.19
N GLU A 146 -14.55 -18.52 -12.30
CA GLU A 146 -14.98 -19.78 -11.73
C GLU A 146 -14.76 -20.91 -12.75
N PRO A 147 -13.94 -21.91 -12.43
CA PRO A 147 -13.72 -23.04 -13.32
C PRO A 147 -14.84 -24.07 -13.20
N ALA A 148 -15.20 -24.68 -14.32
CA ALA A 148 -15.95 -25.94 -14.38
C ALA A 148 -14.99 -27.02 -14.86
N PHE A 149 -14.98 -28.15 -14.15
CA PHE A 149 -14.15 -29.31 -14.49
C PHE A 149 -15.04 -30.35 -15.16
N GLY A 150 -14.73 -30.74 -16.41
CA GLY A 150 -15.37 -31.79 -17.12
C GLY A 150 -14.88 -33.18 -16.66
N ASP A 151 -15.73 -34.21 -16.84
CA ASP A 151 -15.37 -35.60 -16.53
C ASP A 151 -14.22 -36.16 -17.40
N ASP A 152 -13.97 -35.50 -18.53
CA ASP A 152 -12.89 -35.77 -19.48
C ASP A 152 -11.56 -35.05 -19.10
N GLY A 153 -11.57 -34.29 -17.99
CA GLY A 153 -10.43 -33.52 -17.55
C GLY A 153 -10.27 -32.13 -18.20
N THR A 154 -11.24 -31.72 -19.03
CA THR A 154 -11.30 -30.37 -19.59
C THR A 154 -11.63 -29.37 -18.51
N ILE A 155 -11.13 -28.14 -18.67
CA ILE A 155 -11.40 -27.01 -17.76
C ILE A 155 -12.05 -25.91 -18.59
N ARG A 156 -13.23 -25.46 -18.15
CA ARG A 156 -13.99 -24.37 -18.77
C ARG A 156 -14.19 -23.24 -17.80
N ILE A 157 -14.44 -22.06 -18.31
CA ILE A 157 -14.88 -20.92 -17.49
C ILE A 157 -16.40 -21.01 -17.32
N ALA A 158 -16.85 -21.27 -16.11
CA ALA A 158 -18.29 -21.33 -15.79
C ALA A 158 -18.89 -19.94 -15.61
N ASN A 159 -18.21 -19.08 -14.87
CA ASN A 159 -18.64 -17.71 -14.59
C ASN A 159 -17.45 -16.76 -14.50
N ILE A 160 -17.72 -15.48 -14.78
CA ILE A 160 -16.78 -14.38 -14.60
C ILE A 160 -17.35 -13.44 -13.54
N TYR A 161 -16.58 -13.12 -12.51
CA TYR A 161 -16.97 -12.25 -11.43
C TYR A 161 -16.16 -10.97 -11.41
N GLY A 162 -16.85 -9.85 -11.27
CA GLY A 162 -16.22 -8.53 -11.24
C GLY A 162 -15.89 -7.99 -12.63
N SER A 163 -15.20 -6.90 -12.63
CA SER A 163 -14.71 -6.22 -13.84
C SER A 163 -13.34 -5.62 -13.54
N ASN A 164 -12.55 -5.42 -14.59
CA ASN A 164 -11.25 -4.81 -14.48
C ASN A 164 -11.37 -3.29 -14.45
N ASP A 165 -11.02 -2.67 -13.33
CA ASP A 165 -10.82 -1.24 -13.19
C ASP A 165 -9.46 -0.97 -12.53
N PHE A 166 -8.46 -0.67 -13.33
CA PHE A 166 -7.11 -0.37 -12.90
C PHE A 166 -6.80 1.13 -12.81
N VAL A 167 -7.79 1.97 -13.07
CA VAL A 167 -7.71 3.41 -12.86
C VAL A 167 -8.22 3.79 -11.46
N GLY A 168 -8.91 2.91 -10.81
CA GLY A 168 -9.50 2.96 -9.48
C GLY A 168 -9.36 4.23 -8.64
N SER A 169 -10.19 4.42 -7.66
CA SER A 169 -10.15 5.62 -6.80
C SER A 169 -8.85 5.72 -6.01
N GLN A 170 -8.23 6.91 -6.05
CA GLN A 170 -7.15 7.26 -5.13
C GLN A 170 -7.72 7.98 -3.91
N THR A 171 -7.31 7.54 -2.76
CA THR A 171 -7.73 8.14 -1.48
C THR A 171 -6.51 8.47 -0.65
N MET A 172 -6.48 9.68 -0.10
CA MET A 172 -5.49 10.05 0.90
C MET A 172 -6.06 9.77 2.29
N THR A 173 -5.36 8.93 3.04
CA THR A 173 -5.74 8.51 4.40
C THR A 173 -4.55 8.66 5.34
N ASP A 174 -4.81 8.54 6.63
CA ASP A 174 -3.79 8.52 7.67
C ASP A 174 -2.85 9.73 7.58
N THR A 175 -3.46 10.93 7.53
CA THR A 175 -2.71 12.18 7.50
C THR A 175 -2.38 12.62 8.91
N GLY A 176 -1.08 12.79 9.19
CA GLY A 176 -0.59 13.34 10.44
C GLY A 176 0.27 14.56 10.17
N PHE A 177 0.03 15.63 10.89
CA PHE A 177 0.87 16.82 10.82
C PHE A 177 0.99 17.44 12.20
N TYR A 178 2.20 17.75 12.60
CA TYR A 178 2.42 18.66 13.71
C TYR A 178 3.66 19.53 13.46
N ARG A 179 3.63 20.71 14.04
CA ARG A 179 4.78 21.60 14.15
C ARG A 179 4.91 22.04 15.59
N ARG A 180 6.10 21.89 16.14
CA ARG A 180 6.45 22.41 17.45
C ARG A 180 7.54 23.45 17.28
N LEU A 181 7.35 24.57 17.95
CA LEU A 181 8.35 25.64 18.01
C LEU A 181 8.70 25.83 19.48
N GLY A 182 9.98 25.88 19.78
CA GLY A 182 10.51 26.16 21.10
C GLY A 182 11.51 27.34 21.04
N TRP A 183 11.38 28.23 21.97
CA TRP A 183 12.35 29.31 22.13
C TRP A 183 12.69 29.46 23.61
N ASN A 184 13.94 29.27 23.93
CA ASN A 184 14.47 29.36 25.29
C ASN A 184 15.55 30.41 25.37
N ASN A 185 15.48 31.22 26.42
CA ASN A 185 16.48 32.21 26.72
C ASN A 185 17.00 32.04 28.16
N ALA A 186 18.27 32.16 28.36
CA ALA A 186 18.90 32.15 29.67
C ALA A 186 19.90 33.26 29.78
N LEU A 187 19.79 34.04 30.85
CA LEU A 187 20.80 35.00 31.28
C LEU A 187 21.43 34.45 32.54
N SER A 188 22.73 34.34 32.56
CA SER A 188 23.51 33.85 33.72
C SER A 188 24.50 34.91 34.12
N TYR A 189 24.65 35.02 35.44
CA TYR A 189 25.59 35.95 36.09
C TYR A 189 26.35 35.20 37.17
#